data_5a32637298c91dc188113abb43e6222b
#
_entry.id   5a32637298c91dc188113abb43e6222b
#
_cell.length_a   1.000
_cell.length_b   1.000
_cell.length_c   1.000
_cell.angle_alpha   90.00
_cell.angle_beta   90.00
_cell.angle_gamma   90.00
#
_symmetry.space_group_name_H-M   'P 1'
#
loop_
_entity.id
_entity.type
_entity.pdbx_description
1 polymer ?
#
loop_
_entity_poly.entity_id
_entity_poly.type
_entity_poly.pdbx_seq_one_letter_code
_entity_poly.pdbx_strand_id
1 'polypeptide(L)'
;FLEKAEIEKLLNVLAGDDLLVALLCLSTGGRWTEVATLKPAQITNCRVTFLKTKNGKKRTVPISEELEKKVKEEASAKLFKVDYEKFCGILRRVKPDIPPNQATHILRHTFASHFMMNGGNIIALQQILGHASIQQTMAYAHLAPDYLQNAVALNPLKGGVTL
;
A
#
# COMPACT_ATOMS: atom_id res chain seq x y z
N PHE A 1 3.89 10.80 4.95
CA PHE A 1 3.16 9.54 5.19
C PHE A 1 2.63 9.47 6.62
N LEU A 2 1.72 8.55 6.85
CA LEU A 2 1.15 8.34 8.17
C LEU A 2 2.07 7.48 9.04
N GLU A 3 2.25 7.88 10.29
CA GLU A 3 2.90 7.07 11.30
C GLU A 3 1.91 6.02 11.84
N LYS A 4 2.42 5.00 12.53
CA LYS A 4 1.58 3.92 13.09
C LYS A 4 0.41 4.44 13.92
N ALA A 5 0.65 5.40 14.80
CA ALA A 5 -0.40 5.98 15.63
C ALA A 5 -1.48 6.68 14.81
N GLU A 6 -1.06 7.34 13.73
CA GLU A 6 -1.99 8.01 12.81
C GLU A 6 -2.81 7.01 12.01
N ILE A 7 -2.19 5.91 11.58
CA ILE A 7 -2.89 4.80 10.91
C ILE A 7 -3.97 4.22 11.83
N GLU A 8 -3.61 3.91 13.06
CA GLU A 8 -4.57 3.37 14.04
C GLU A 8 -5.73 4.33 14.27
N LYS A 9 -5.43 5.60 14.43
CA LYS A 9 -6.44 6.63 14.61
C LYS A 9 -7.38 6.73 13.41
N LEU A 10 -6.82 6.69 12.20
CA LEU A 10 -7.60 6.72 10.97
C LEU A 10 -8.53 5.51 10.88
N LEU A 11 -8.01 4.31 11.10
CA LEU A 11 -8.80 3.08 11.01
C LEU A 11 -9.89 3.02 12.08
N ASN A 12 -9.68 3.64 13.23
CA ASN A 12 -10.68 3.69 14.29
C ASN A 12 -11.86 4.64 13.97
N VAL A 13 -11.62 5.67 13.17
CA VAL A 13 -12.70 6.62 12.82
C VAL A 13 -13.40 6.28 11.51
N LEU A 14 -12.80 5.43 10.68
CA LEU A 14 -13.42 4.97 9.44
C LEU A 14 -14.36 3.79 9.72
N ALA A 15 -15.42 3.70 8.92
CA ALA A 15 -16.37 2.60 9.01
C ALA A 15 -16.90 2.23 7.62
N GLY A 16 -17.47 1.02 7.49
CA GLY A 16 -18.08 0.57 6.26
C GLY A 16 -17.10 0.52 5.08
N ASP A 17 -17.55 0.95 3.92
CA ASP A 17 -16.75 0.89 2.70
C ASP A 17 -15.54 1.83 2.76
N ASP A 18 -15.63 2.96 3.45
CA ASP A 18 -14.46 3.84 3.65
C ASP A 18 -13.33 3.11 4.36
N LEU A 19 -13.65 2.31 5.37
CA LEU A 19 -12.65 1.49 6.07
C LEU A 19 -12.05 0.44 5.14
N LEU A 20 -12.87 -0.25 4.35
CA LEU A 20 -12.39 -1.29 3.43
C LEU A 20 -11.46 -0.71 2.38
N VAL A 21 -11.80 0.45 1.82
CA VAL A 21 -10.93 1.13 0.85
C VAL A 21 -9.60 1.52 1.49
N ALA A 22 -9.64 2.07 2.69
CA ALA A 22 -8.39 2.43 3.40
C ALA A 22 -7.52 1.21 3.68
N LEU A 23 -8.11 0.11 4.14
CA LEU A 23 -7.39 -1.14 4.39
C LEU A 23 -6.73 -1.67 3.13
N LEU A 24 -7.43 -1.63 2.00
CA LEU A 24 -6.88 -2.07 0.72
C LEU A 24 -5.76 -1.15 0.23
N CYS A 25 -5.91 0.16 0.37
CA CYS A 25 -4.84 1.10 0.01
C CYS A 25 -3.59 0.87 0.86
N LEU A 26 -3.74 0.68 2.15
CA LEU A 26 -2.63 0.45 3.07
C LEU A 26 -1.98 -0.93 2.89
N SER A 27 -2.70 -1.88 2.33
CA SER A 27 -2.20 -3.25 2.11
C SER A 27 -1.58 -3.45 0.73
N THR A 28 -1.98 -2.67 -0.26
CA THR A 28 -1.57 -2.88 -1.65
C THR A 28 -0.76 -1.72 -2.24
N GLY A 29 -0.76 -0.58 -1.59
CA GLY A 29 -0.19 0.63 -2.15
C GLY A 29 -1.01 1.25 -3.27
N GLY A 30 -2.21 0.73 -3.53
CA GLY A 30 -3.09 1.26 -4.56
C GLY A 30 -3.46 2.72 -4.32
N ARG A 31 -3.68 3.44 -5.40
CA ARG A 31 -4.23 4.80 -5.33
C ARG A 31 -5.68 4.72 -4.88
N TRP A 32 -6.14 5.72 -4.14
CA TRP A 32 -7.52 5.69 -3.62
C TRP A 32 -8.54 5.43 -4.73
N THR A 33 -8.42 6.10 -5.88
CA THR A 33 -9.36 5.92 -7.00
C THR A 33 -9.30 4.53 -7.62
N GLU A 34 -8.11 3.93 -7.69
CA GLU A 34 -7.95 2.56 -8.17
C GLU A 34 -8.68 1.57 -7.28
N VAL A 35 -8.53 1.74 -5.97
CA VAL A 35 -9.14 0.85 -4.97
C VAL A 35 -10.64 1.09 -4.90
N ALA A 36 -11.08 2.35 -4.87
CA ALA A 36 -12.49 2.70 -4.77
C ALA A 36 -13.33 2.18 -5.93
N THR A 37 -12.71 1.95 -7.08
CA THR A 37 -13.39 1.47 -8.29
C THR A 37 -13.20 -0.03 -8.54
N LEU A 38 -12.60 -0.76 -7.61
CA LEU A 38 -12.43 -2.21 -7.74
C LEU A 38 -13.78 -2.93 -7.80
N LYS A 39 -13.85 -3.90 -8.70
CA LYS A 39 -14.99 -4.82 -8.80
C LYS A 39 -14.69 -6.11 -8.06
N PRO A 40 -15.70 -6.85 -7.55
CA PRO A 40 -15.45 -8.09 -6.80
C PRO A 40 -14.58 -9.10 -7.53
N ALA A 41 -14.71 -9.20 -8.86
CA ALA A 41 -13.91 -10.13 -9.67
C ALA A 41 -12.41 -9.80 -9.67
N GLN A 42 -12.03 -8.57 -9.32
CA GLN A 42 -10.63 -8.15 -9.25
C GLN A 42 -9.96 -8.55 -7.94
N ILE A 43 -10.73 -9.02 -6.97
CA ILE A 43 -10.21 -9.48 -5.67
C ILE A 43 -10.54 -10.97 -5.54
N THR A 44 -9.55 -11.82 -5.79
CA THR A 44 -9.75 -13.27 -5.79
C THR A 44 -8.44 -13.98 -5.49
N ASN A 45 -8.51 -15.12 -4.83
CA ASN A 45 -7.34 -15.95 -4.48
C ASN A 45 -6.26 -15.17 -3.72
N CYS A 46 -6.68 -14.34 -2.78
CA CYS A 46 -5.79 -13.48 -1.98
C CYS A 46 -4.96 -12.53 -2.82
N ARG A 47 -5.54 -12.02 -3.91
CA ARG A 47 -4.87 -11.09 -4.83
C ARG A 47 -5.83 -10.01 -5.28
N VAL A 48 -5.29 -8.82 -5.44
CA VAL A 48 -5.98 -7.68 -6.04
C VAL A 48 -5.33 -7.42 -7.39
N THR A 49 -6.13 -7.41 -8.45
CA THR A 49 -5.65 -7.09 -9.79
C THR A 49 -6.16 -5.71 -10.21
N PHE A 50 -5.23 -4.79 -10.41
CA PHE A 50 -5.54 -3.47 -10.94
C PHE A 50 -5.42 -3.52 -12.46
N LEU A 51 -6.55 -3.29 -13.16
CA LEU A 51 -6.65 -3.49 -14.59
C LEU A 51 -6.11 -2.33 -15.41
N LYS A 52 -6.24 -1.10 -14.89
CA LYS A 52 -5.77 0.10 -15.58
C LYS A 52 -4.88 0.90 -14.63
N THR A 53 -3.60 0.92 -14.94
CA THR A 53 -2.65 1.78 -14.26
C THR A 53 -2.26 2.92 -15.21
N LYS A 54 -1.57 3.94 -14.70
CA LYS A 54 -1.03 5.03 -15.52
C LYS A 54 -0.23 4.53 -16.72
N ASN A 55 0.37 3.35 -16.61
CA ASN A 55 1.22 2.76 -17.64
C ASN A 55 0.48 1.76 -18.53
N GLY A 56 -0.82 1.62 -18.37
CA GLY A 56 -1.63 0.68 -19.13
C GLY A 56 -1.37 -0.79 -18.82
N LYS A 57 -0.52 -1.10 -17.84
CA LYS A 57 -0.18 -2.47 -17.48
C LYS A 57 -1.03 -2.93 -16.30
N LYS A 58 -1.49 -4.17 -16.37
CA LYS A 58 -2.11 -4.84 -15.23
C LYS A 58 -1.03 -5.08 -14.17
N ARG A 59 -1.42 -4.96 -12.90
CA ARG A 59 -0.57 -5.41 -11.81
C ARG A 59 -1.41 -6.12 -10.77
N THR A 60 -0.82 -7.12 -10.15
CA THR A 60 -1.47 -7.96 -9.16
C THR A 60 -0.68 -7.87 -7.87
N VAL A 61 -1.37 -7.57 -6.77
CA VAL A 61 -0.76 -7.44 -5.45
C VAL A 61 -1.40 -8.44 -4.50
N PRO A 62 -0.62 -9.28 -3.80
CA PRO A 62 -1.16 -10.19 -2.80
C PRO A 62 -1.74 -9.45 -1.60
N ILE A 63 -2.79 -10.01 -1.04
CA ILE A 63 -3.37 -9.55 0.24
C ILE A 63 -3.57 -10.75 1.16
N SER A 64 -3.78 -10.49 2.44
CA SER A 64 -4.05 -11.56 3.39
C SER A 64 -5.44 -12.17 3.17
N GLU A 65 -5.59 -13.44 3.57
CA GLU A 65 -6.89 -14.12 3.57
C GLU A 65 -7.91 -13.36 4.41
N GLU A 66 -7.48 -12.85 5.55
CA GLU A 66 -8.34 -12.09 6.45
C GLU A 66 -8.90 -10.86 5.78
N LEU A 67 -8.07 -10.13 5.05
CA LEU A 67 -8.52 -8.93 4.35
C LEU A 67 -9.47 -9.27 3.21
N GLU A 68 -9.16 -10.29 2.41
CA GLU A 68 -10.06 -10.73 1.34
C GLU A 68 -11.42 -11.13 1.90
N LYS A 69 -11.43 -11.91 2.95
CA LYS A 69 -12.65 -12.35 3.61
C LYS A 69 -13.47 -11.17 4.13
N LYS A 70 -12.81 -10.24 4.81
CA LYS A 70 -13.47 -9.05 5.35
C LYS A 70 -14.08 -8.21 4.24
N VAL A 71 -13.36 -7.98 3.16
CA VAL A 71 -13.85 -7.20 2.03
C VAL A 71 -15.06 -7.88 1.39
N LYS A 72 -15.00 -9.19 1.15
CA LYS A 72 -16.09 -9.93 0.50
C LYS A 72 -17.33 -10.07 1.36
N GLU A 73 -17.17 -10.11 2.69
CA GLU A 73 -18.30 -10.22 3.61
C GLU A 73 -18.97 -8.88 3.86
N GLU A 74 -18.21 -7.79 3.90
CA GLU A 74 -18.71 -6.48 4.34
C GLU A 74 -18.99 -5.50 3.20
N ALA A 75 -18.38 -5.70 2.02
CA ALA A 75 -18.63 -4.83 0.89
C ALA A 75 -20.03 -5.02 0.33
N SER A 76 -20.67 -3.92 -0.06
CA SER A 76 -21.93 -3.99 -0.78
C SER A 76 -21.70 -4.61 -2.16
N ALA A 77 -22.71 -5.35 -2.65
CA ALA A 77 -22.66 -6.41 -3.67
C ALA A 77 -21.88 -6.16 -4.98
N LYS A 78 -21.53 -4.94 -5.36
CA LYS A 78 -20.90 -4.69 -6.66
C LYS A 78 -19.70 -3.76 -6.65
N LEU A 79 -19.71 -2.73 -5.83
CA LEU A 79 -18.68 -1.69 -5.77
C LEU A 79 -18.68 -1.06 -4.40
N PHE A 80 -17.53 -0.52 -4.00
CA PHE A 80 -17.48 0.31 -2.81
C PHE A 80 -18.29 1.58 -3.03
N LYS A 81 -19.12 1.93 -2.05
CA LYS A 81 -19.85 3.18 -2.02
C LYS A 81 -19.09 4.16 -1.16
N VAL A 82 -18.24 4.96 -1.78
CA VAL A 82 -17.39 5.91 -1.09
C VAL A 82 -17.42 7.25 -1.81
N ASP A 83 -17.27 8.32 -1.02
CA ASP A 83 -17.14 9.68 -1.52
C ASP A 83 -15.74 10.18 -1.19
N TYR A 84 -15.02 10.61 -2.21
CA TYR A 84 -13.65 11.08 -2.09
C TYR A 84 -13.53 12.29 -1.14
N GLU A 85 -14.41 13.27 -1.27
CA GLU A 85 -14.33 14.48 -0.43
C GLU A 85 -14.60 14.17 1.05
N LYS A 86 -15.57 13.29 1.30
CA LYS A 86 -15.86 12.82 2.67
C LYS A 86 -14.64 12.10 3.25
N PHE A 87 -14.02 11.23 2.46
CA PHE A 87 -12.81 10.49 2.86
C PHE A 87 -11.66 11.46 3.17
N CYS A 88 -11.42 12.42 2.30
CA CYS A 88 -10.40 13.45 2.52
C CYS A 88 -10.65 14.27 3.76
N GLY A 89 -11.91 14.57 4.05
CA GLY A 89 -12.29 15.29 5.27
C GLY A 89 -11.94 14.53 6.54
N ILE A 90 -12.22 13.22 6.55
CA ILE A 90 -11.87 12.34 7.66
C ILE A 90 -10.35 12.25 7.81
N LEU A 91 -9.66 12.07 6.70
CA LEU A 91 -8.19 11.95 6.67
C LEU A 91 -7.52 13.21 7.22
N ARG A 92 -8.02 14.39 6.87
CA ARG A 92 -7.48 15.66 7.37
C ARG A 92 -7.74 15.89 8.84
N ARG A 93 -8.78 15.29 9.42
CA ARG A 93 -9.00 15.33 10.86
C ARG A 93 -7.94 14.54 11.61
N VAL A 94 -7.49 13.43 11.03
CA VAL A 94 -6.43 12.60 11.60
C VAL A 94 -5.05 13.23 11.39
N LYS A 95 -4.82 13.82 10.21
CA LYS A 95 -3.55 14.46 9.85
C LYS A 95 -3.81 15.82 9.20
N PRO A 96 -3.97 16.88 10.00
CA PRO A 96 -4.34 18.21 9.49
C PRO A 96 -3.31 18.86 8.57
N ASP A 97 -2.06 18.43 8.65
CA ASP A 97 -0.94 19.02 7.90
C ASP A 97 -0.73 18.40 6.51
N ILE A 98 -1.68 17.62 6.02
CA ILE A 98 -1.60 17.09 4.65
C ILE A 98 -1.65 18.27 3.67
N PRO A 99 -0.64 18.42 2.78
CA PRO A 99 -0.67 19.46 1.77
C PRO A 99 -1.88 19.33 0.85
N PRO A 100 -2.38 20.43 0.27
CA PRO A 100 -3.45 20.37 -0.71
C PRO A 100 -3.13 19.42 -1.85
N ASN A 101 -4.12 18.68 -2.31
CA ASN A 101 -4.02 17.70 -3.40
C ASN A 101 -3.15 16.47 -3.11
N GLN A 102 -2.69 16.27 -1.87
CA GLN A 102 -1.89 15.12 -1.49
C GLN A 102 -2.71 13.99 -0.86
N ALA A 103 -3.97 14.24 -0.52
CA ALA A 103 -4.79 13.26 0.19
C ALA A 103 -4.99 11.96 -0.62
N THR A 104 -5.07 12.04 -1.94
CA THR A 104 -5.19 10.87 -2.82
C THR A 104 -4.00 9.91 -2.71
N HIS A 105 -2.83 10.47 -2.42
CA HIS A 105 -1.58 9.73 -2.44
C HIS A 105 -1.08 9.33 -1.05
N ILE A 106 -1.67 9.88 0.02
CA ILE A 106 -1.13 9.70 1.36
C ILE A 106 -1.12 8.23 1.80
N LEU A 107 -2.16 7.47 1.47
CA LEU A 107 -2.22 6.05 1.83
C LEU A 107 -1.20 5.23 1.03
N ARG A 108 -1.03 5.57 -0.23
CA ARG A 108 -0.02 4.96 -1.09
C ARG A 108 1.40 5.26 -0.61
N HIS A 109 1.67 6.51 -0.25
CA HIS A 109 2.95 6.91 0.34
C HIS A 109 3.18 6.22 1.67
N THR A 110 2.13 6.04 2.45
CA THR A 110 2.20 5.33 3.74
C THR A 110 2.58 3.87 3.54
N PHE A 111 1.94 3.18 2.58
CA PHE A 111 2.32 1.81 2.23
C PHE A 111 3.78 1.73 1.82
N ALA A 112 4.19 2.56 0.86
CA ALA A 112 5.54 2.52 0.30
C ALA A 112 6.61 2.81 1.37
N SER A 113 6.35 3.80 2.22
CA SER A 113 7.27 4.19 3.29
C SER A 113 7.44 3.08 4.32
N HIS A 114 6.33 2.51 4.81
CA HIS A 114 6.39 1.42 5.77
C HIS A 114 6.99 0.15 5.17
N PHE A 115 6.69 -0.15 3.90
CA PHE A 115 7.28 -1.28 3.18
C PHE A 115 8.81 -1.19 3.20
N MET A 116 9.36 -0.01 2.91
CA MET A 116 10.80 0.19 2.93
C MET A 116 11.37 0.19 4.34
N MET A 117 10.72 0.86 5.28
CA MET A 117 11.17 0.86 6.68
C MET A 117 11.19 -0.53 7.30
N ASN A 118 10.27 -1.39 6.88
CA ASN A 118 10.19 -2.78 7.35
C ASN A 118 11.13 -3.74 6.61
N GLY A 119 11.97 -3.25 5.74
CA GLY A 119 12.97 -4.06 5.05
C GLY A 119 12.55 -4.60 3.69
N GLY A 120 11.53 -4.04 3.07
CA GLY A 120 11.07 -4.48 1.77
C GLY A 120 12.07 -4.23 0.65
N ASN A 121 12.01 -5.06 -0.39
CA ASN A 121 12.87 -4.96 -1.56
C ASN A 121 12.36 -3.83 -2.48
N ILE A 122 13.26 -2.95 -2.92
CA ILE A 122 12.89 -1.78 -3.74
C ILE A 122 12.35 -2.16 -5.13
N ILE A 123 12.86 -3.25 -5.71
CA ILE A 123 12.38 -3.74 -7.00
C ILE A 123 10.96 -4.30 -6.86
N ALA A 124 10.70 -5.03 -5.79
CA ALA A 124 9.35 -5.51 -5.49
C ALA A 124 8.39 -4.32 -5.29
N LEU A 125 8.83 -3.28 -4.58
CA LEU A 125 8.02 -2.09 -4.39
C LEU A 125 7.67 -1.42 -5.72
N GLN A 126 8.64 -1.33 -6.65
CA GLN A 126 8.38 -0.80 -7.99
C GLN A 126 7.23 -1.57 -8.68
N GLN A 127 7.27 -2.89 -8.61
CA GLN A 127 6.25 -3.74 -9.22
C GLN A 127 4.89 -3.59 -8.54
N ILE A 128 4.88 -3.55 -7.21
CA ILE A 128 3.64 -3.39 -6.42
C ILE A 128 2.97 -2.06 -6.75
N LEU A 129 3.74 -0.98 -6.81
CA LEU A 129 3.21 0.34 -7.11
C LEU A 129 2.90 0.55 -8.60
N GLY A 130 3.45 -0.30 -9.47
CA GLY A 130 3.27 -0.17 -10.90
C GLY A 130 4.06 0.99 -11.51
N HIS A 131 5.20 1.36 -10.91
CA HIS A 131 6.06 2.41 -11.44
C HIS A 131 6.76 1.94 -12.73
N ALA A 132 6.67 2.74 -13.79
CA ALA A 132 7.34 2.45 -15.05
C ALA A 132 8.86 2.54 -14.93
N SER A 133 9.34 3.44 -14.07
CA SER A 133 10.76 3.70 -13.84
C SER A 133 11.10 3.44 -12.38
N ILE A 134 12.23 2.78 -12.14
CA ILE A 134 12.74 2.57 -10.78
C ILE A 134 13.01 3.90 -10.07
N GLN A 135 13.30 4.96 -10.81
CA GLN A 135 13.56 6.26 -10.23
C GLN A 135 12.37 6.82 -9.45
N GLN A 136 11.15 6.54 -9.89
CA GLN A 136 9.95 6.92 -9.15
C GLN A 136 9.91 6.24 -7.78
N THR A 137 10.34 4.98 -7.72
CA THR A 137 10.38 4.19 -6.48
C THR A 137 11.56 4.60 -5.59
N MET A 138 12.65 5.06 -6.18
CA MET A 138 13.85 5.46 -5.44
C MET A 138 13.60 6.63 -4.47
N ALA A 139 12.51 7.36 -4.64
CA ALA A 139 12.10 8.38 -3.68
C ALA A 139 11.90 7.81 -2.26
N TYR A 140 11.62 6.52 -2.14
CA TYR A 140 11.44 5.84 -0.85
C TYR A 140 12.70 5.10 -0.36
N ALA A 141 13.76 5.07 -1.15
CA ALA A 141 14.95 4.27 -0.84
C ALA A 141 15.66 4.69 0.45
N HIS A 142 15.63 5.99 0.77
CA HIS A 142 16.25 6.53 1.97
C HIS A 142 15.62 6.02 3.28
N LEU A 143 14.44 5.43 3.20
CA LEU A 143 13.73 4.88 4.36
C LEU A 143 14.14 3.44 4.67
N ALA A 144 14.91 2.81 3.78
CA ALA A 144 15.37 1.44 4.00
C ALA A 144 16.32 1.36 5.20
N PRO A 145 16.28 0.25 5.97
CA PRO A 145 17.30 -0.02 6.98
C PRO A 145 18.70 -0.09 6.37
N ASP A 146 19.73 0.01 7.20
CA ASP A 146 21.09 -0.19 6.76
C ASP A 146 21.35 -1.67 6.48
N TYR A 147 21.52 -2.00 5.21
CA TYR A 147 21.77 -3.37 4.75
C TYR A 147 23.25 -3.71 4.61
N LEU A 148 24.18 -2.79 4.94
CA LEU A 148 25.62 -3.07 4.78
C LEU A 148 26.07 -4.27 5.60
N GLN A 149 25.47 -4.48 6.77
CA GLN A 149 25.77 -5.64 7.62
C GLN A 149 25.43 -6.97 6.92
N ASN A 150 24.55 -6.96 5.96
CA ASN A 150 24.18 -8.14 5.20
C ASN A 150 25.33 -8.66 4.33
N ALA A 151 26.37 -7.85 4.11
CA ALA A 151 27.57 -8.29 3.39
C ALA A 151 28.22 -9.47 4.09
N VAL A 152 28.17 -9.53 5.43
CA VAL A 152 28.72 -10.64 6.20
C VAL A 152 27.87 -11.91 6.03
N ALA A 153 26.55 -11.78 6.10
CA ALA A 153 25.65 -12.93 6.09
C ALA A 153 25.38 -13.46 4.67
N LEU A 154 25.44 -12.61 3.66
CA LEU A 154 24.98 -12.94 2.32
C LEU A 154 26.08 -13.11 1.28
N ASN A 155 27.36 -12.96 1.66
CA ASN A 155 28.45 -13.20 0.72
C ASN A 155 28.67 -14.72 0.53
N PRO A 156 29.41 -15.13 -0.52
CA PRO A 156 29.56 -16.55 -0.84
C PRO A 156 30.33 -17.35 0.21
N LEU A 157 30.99 -16.71 1.16
CA LEU A 157 31.76 -17.37 2.20
C LEU A 157 30.96 -17.70 3.46
N LYS A 158 29.68 -17.34 3.50
CA LYS A 158 28.83 -17.43 4.70
C LYS A 158 28.93 -18.79 5.38
N GLY A 159 29.69 -18.88 6.51
CA GLY A 159 29.81 -20.05 7.34
C GLY A 159 30.62 -21.22 6.77
N GLY A 160 31.16 -21.09 5.57
CA GLY A 160 31.80 -22.19 4.87
C GLY A 160 33.32 -22.16 4.80
N VAL A 161 33.98 -21.09 5.22
CA VAL A 161 35.44 -20.96 5.13
C VAL A 161 36.03 -20.68 6.49
N THR A 162 36.98 -21.53 6.88
CA THR A 162 37.78 -21.32 8.08
C THR A 162 39.09 -20.62 7.67
N LEU A 163 39.31 -19.46 8.24
CA LEU A 163 40.53 -18.68 7.95
C LEU A 163 41.67 -19.07 8.85
#